data_d0af12ef0f42489c44a6a07934c5f3bb
#
_entry.id   d0af12ef0f42489c44a6a07934c5f3bb
#
_cell.length_a   1.000
_cell.length_b   1.000
_cell.length_c   1.000
_cell.angle_alpha   90.00
_cell.angle_beta   90.00
_cell.angle_gamma   90.00
#
_symmetry.space_group_name_H-M   'P 1'
#
loop_
_entity.id
_entity.type
_entity.pdbx_description
1 polymer ?
#
loop_
_entity_poly.entity_id
_entity_poly.type
_entity_poly.pdbx_seq_one_letter_code
_entity_poly.pdbx_strand_id
1 'polypeptide(L)'
;MIRFLRPFDPHRIRLLVFDLDGTLIDSRLDLIHSVNAMLQHIGRPELDGDVIASYVGDGAPALVRRAVGDTDDEALFKRATEYFLGYYRLHKLDHTTVYSGMAETLASLAVPSNGVQRLMAVLSNKPVNPSRDILHALGLGDFFVRIYGGNSFTTKKPDPLGALTILQETGVAADEALMIGDSAVDILTGRNAGLWTCAVTYGFAPHSLEEVPPDVLIESPRELGELFRASETSADI
;
A
#
# COMPACT_ATOMS: atom_id res chain seq x y z
N MET A 1 6.72 -16.98 -7.10
CA MET A 1 8.21 -17.10 -7.28
C MET A 1 8.80 -15.71 -7.47
N ILE A 2 9.87 -15.36 -6.73
CA ILE A 2 10.52 -14.03 -6.83
C ILE A 2 11.08 -13.85 -8.25
N ARG A 3 10.72 -12.75 -8.90
CA ARG A 3 11.24 -12.40 -10.23
C ARG A 3 11.99 -11.08 -10.18
N PHE A 4 13.28 -11.11 -10.52
CA PHE A 4 14.10 -9.90 -10.68
C PHE A 4 13.98 -9.42 -12.12
N LEU A 5 13.43 -8.23 -12.32
CA LEU A 5 13.32 -7.59 -13.64
C LEU A 5 14.48 -6.63 -13.91
N ARG A 6 15.19 -6.23 -12.83
CA ARG A 6 16.45 -5.47 -12.89
C ARG A 6 17.44 -6.04 -11.86
N PRO A 7 18.76 -5.88 -12.05
CA PRO A 7 19.74 -6.23 -11.04
C PRO A 7 19.44 -5.52 -9.72
N PHE A 8 19.21 -6.28 -8.65
CA PHE A 8 18.82 -5.80 -7.35
C PHE A 8 19.62 -6.53 -6.26
N ASP A 9 20.22 -5.78 -5.34
CA ASP A 9 20.93 -6.34 -4.19
C ASP A 9 20.13 -6.09 -2.91
N PRO A 10 19.43 -7.11 -2.36
CA PRO A 10 18.63 -6.97 -1.15
C PRO A 10 19.47 -6.66 0.10
N HIS A 11 20.78 -6.94 0.12
CA HIS A 11 21.66 -6.64 1.27
C HIS A 11 21.85 -5.15 1.50
N ARG A 12 21.72 -4.34 0.46
CA ARG A 12 21.86 -2.90 0.57
C ARG A 12 20.62 -2.22 1.15
N ILE A 13 19.49 -2.92 1.20
CA ILE A 13 18.21 -2.34 1.63
C ILE A 13 18.14 -2.23 3.15
N ARG A 14 17.95 -1.01 3.63
CA ARG A 14 17.84 -0.63 5.03
C ARG A 14 16.46 -0.05 5.40
N LEU A 15 15.67 0.36 4.39
CA LEU A 15 14.33 0.91 4.58
C LEU A 15 13.34 0.23 3.63
N LEU A 16 12.22 -0.24 4.20
CA LEU A 16 11.08 -0.78 3.47
C LEU A 16 9.90 0.16 3.63
N VAL A 17 9.40 0.70 2.53
CA VAL A 17 8.23 1.58 2.49
C VAL A 17 7.08 0.80 1.88
N PHE A 18 6.04 0.55 2.65
CA PHE A 18 4.89 -0.25 2.23
C PHE A 18 3.70 0.62 1.87
N ASP A 19 2.99 0.27 0.82
CA ASP A 19 1.58 0.64 0.72
C ASP A 19 0.74 -0.18 1.72
N LEU A 20 -0.52 0.16 1.88
CA LEU A 20 -1.43 -0.44 2.84
C LEU A 20 -2.45 -1.36 2.17
N ASP A 21 -3.42 -0.77 1.45
CA ASP A 21 -4.55 -1.49 0.84
C ASP A 21 -4.07 -2.31 -0.37
N GLY A 22 -4.27 -3.63 -0.37
CA GLY A 22 -3.78 -4.51 -1.43
C GLY A 22 -2.31 -4.96 -1.25
N THR A 23 -1.60 -4.42 -0.25
CA THR A 23 -0.18 -4.76 0.01
C THR A 23 -0.01 -5.42 1.39
N LEU A 24 -0.32 -4.72 2.46
CA LEU A 24 -0.25 -5.24 3.84
C LEU A 24 -1.55 -5.93 4.25
N ILE A 25 -2.69 -5.38 3.79
CA ILE A 25 -4.03 -5.80 4.18
C ILE A 25 -4.95 -6.01 2.98
N ASP A 26 -5.86 -6.95 3.11
CA ASP A 26 -7.03 -7.07 2.22
C ASP A 26 -8.22 -6.34 2.85
N SER A 27 -8.48 -5.13 2.38
CA SER A 27 -9.59 -4.27 2.77
C SER A 27 -10.71 -4.24 1.72
N ARG A 28 -10.65 -5.10 0.71
CA ARG A 28 -11.51 -5.08 -0.48
C ARG A 28 -12.98 -5.11 -0.13
N LEU A 29 -13.41 -6.05 0.72
CA LEU A 29 -14.83 -6.21 1.05
C LEU A 29 -15.39 -4.99 1.78
N ASP A 30 -14.65 -4.42 2.74
CA ASP A 30 -15.12 -3.24 3.48
C ASP A 30 -15.21 -2.00 2.59
N LEU A 31 -14.32 -1.86 1.60
CA LEU A 31 -14.41 -0.81 0.59
C LEU A 31 -15.60 -1.01 -0.33
N ILE A 32 -15.84 -2.24 -0.82
CA ILE A 32 -16.99 -2.58 -1.68
C ILE A 32 -18.31 -2.29 -0.94
N HIS A 33 -18.45 -2.76 0.29
CA HIS A 33 -19.65 -2.51 1.09
C HIS A 33 -19.87 -1.02 1.33
N SER A 34 -18.81 -0.27 1.61
CA SER A 34 -18.91 1.16 1.88
C SER A 34 -19.29 1.97 0.63
N VAL A 35 -18.78 1.59 -0.55
CA VAL A 35 -19.15 2.21 -1.82
C VAL A 35 -20.61 1.90 -2.15
N ASN A 36 -21.04 0.64 -2.02
CA ASN A 36 -22.41 0.25 -2.34
C ASN A 36 -23.42 0.85 -1.34
N ALA A 37 -23.11 0.92 -0.06
CA ALA A 37 -23.93 1.65 0.92
C ALA A 37 -24.06 3.14 0.56
N MET A 38 -22.99 3.78 0.11
CA MET A 38 -23.00 5.16 -0.37
C MET A 38 -23.88 5.30 -1.63
N LEU A 39 -23.74 4.41 -2.61
CA LEU A 39 -24.56 4.43 -3.84
C LEU A 39 -26.05 4.28 -3.53
N GLN A 40 -26.42 3.34 -2.66
CA GLN A 40 -27.81 3.19 -2.19
C GLN A 40 -28.32 4.48 -1.51
N HIS A 41 -27.51 5.10 -0.64
CA HIS A 41 -27.89 6.33 0.05
C HIS A 41 -28.21 7.49 -0.91
N ILE A 42 -27.50 7.59 -2.03
CA ILE A 42 -27.74 8.61 -3.05
C ILE A 42 -28.73 8.17 -4.13
N GLY A 43 -29.40 7.00 -3.97
CA GLY A 43 -30.41 6.51 -4.90
C GLY A 43 -29.84 5.96 -6.22
N ARG A 44 -28.61 5.46 -6.22
CA ARG A 44 -27.98 4.81 -7.39
C ARG A 44 -27.88 3.30 -7.21
N PRO A 45 -27.85 2.54 -8.31
CA PRO A 45 -27.65 1.10 -8.26
C PRO A 45 -26.25 0.77 -7.71
N GLU A 46 -26.14 -0.40 -7.09
CA GLU A 46 -24.86 -0.97 -6.68
C GLU A 46 -23.96 -1.25 -7.88
N LEU A 47 -22.65 -1.19 -7.65
CA LEU A 47 -21.63 -1.61 -8.61
C LEU A 47 -21.09 -2.98 -8.22
N ASP A 48 -20.62 -3.70 -9.24
CA ASP A 48 -19.90 -4.95 -9.06
C ASP A 48 -18.62 -4.74 -8.23
N GLY A 49 -18.28 -5.74 -7.40
CA GLY A 49 -17.14 -5.67 -6.52
C GLY A 49 -15.81 -5.50 -7.24
N ASP A 50 -15.61 -6.16 -8.38
CA ASP A 50 -14.38 -6.06 -9.17
C ASP A 50 -14.24 -4.67 -9.81
N VAL A 51 -15.36 -4.05 -10.20
CA VAL A 51 -15.39 -2.66 -10.68
C VAL A 51 -14.93 -1.71 -9.56
N ILE A 52 -15.50 -1.86 -8.35
CA ILE A 52 -15.12 -1.03 -7.21
C ILE A 52 -13.64 -1.25 -6.85
N ALA A 53 -13.18 -2.49 -6.83
CA ALA A 53 -11.78 -2.81 -6.53
C ALA A 53 -10.81 -2.13 -7.52
N SER A 54 -11.17 -2.05 -8.82
CA SER A 54 -10.37 -1.37 -9.83
C SER A 54 -10.26 0.15 -9.64
N TYR A 55 -11.13 0.75 -8.82
CA TYR A 55 -11.11 2.18 -8.51
C TYR A 55 -10.22 2.54 -7.31
N VAL A 56 -9.76 1.54 -6.56
CA VAL A 56 -8.91 1.73 -5.37
C VAL A 56 -7.48 2.08 -5.79
N GLY A 57 -6.80 2.89 -4.96
CA GLY A 57 -5.38 3.27 -5.14
C GLY A 57 -5.13 4.79 -5.09
N ASP A 58 -6.07 5.61 -5.59
CA ASP A 58 -5.92 7.08 -5.65
C ASP A 58 -6.55 7.81 -4.44
N GLY A 59 -7.02 7.04 -3.45
CA GLY A 59 -7.65 7.55 -2.22
C GLY A 59 -9.15 7.78 -2.34
N ALA A 60 -9.80 8.02 -1.19
CA ALA A 60 -11.26 8.05 -1.06
C ALA A 60 -11.99 9.02 -2.01
N PRO A 61 -11.52 10.26 -2.26
CA PRO A 61 -12.21 11.16 -3.19
C PRO A 61 -12.25 10.61 -4.63
N ALA A 62 -11.15 10.01 -5.11
CA ALA A 62 -11.11 9.44 -6.45
C ALA A 62 -12.01 8.20 -6.56
N LEU A 63 -11.99 7.31 -5.55
CA LEU A 63 -12.87 6.15 -5.46
C LEU A 63 -14.35 6.56 -5.53
N VAL A 64 -14.75 7.54 -4.72
CA VAL A 64 -16.14 8.04 -4.71
C VAL A 64 -16.51 8.67 -6.06
N ARG A 65 -15.64 9.52 -6.65
CA ARG A 65 -15.90 10.17 -7.93
C ARG A 65 -16.13 9.15 -9.05
N ARG A 66 -15.28 8.15 -9.16
CA ARG A 66 -15.43 7.03 -10.12
C ARG A 66 -16.73 6.26 -9.89
N ALA A 67 -17.06 5.96 -8.63
CA ALA A 67 -18.26 5.21 -8.29
C ALA A 67 -19.55 6.00 -8.59
N VAL A 68 -19.56 7.33 -8.45
CA VAL A 68 -20.70 8.17 -8.84
C VAL A 68 -20.70 8.55 -10.33
N GLY A 69 -19.75 8.04 -11.16
CA GLY A 69 -19.73 8.24 -12.61
C GLY A 69 -19.26 9.62 -13.03
N ASP A 70 -18.19 10.14 -12.43
CA ASP A 70 -17.52 11.41 -12.78
C ASP A 70 -18.49 12.59 -12.94
N THR A 71 -19.39 12.76 -11.98
CA THR A 71 -20.42 13.79 -11.99
C THR A 71 -19.85 15.21 -11.81
N ASP A 72 -20.40 16.19 -12.53
CA ASP A 72 -20.14 17.62 -12.32
C ASP A 72 -20.98 18.20 -11.16
N ASP A 73 -21.93 17.43 -10.59
CA ASP A 73 -22.72 17.83 -9.42
C ASP A 73 -21.87 17.75 -8.15
N GLU A 74 -21.21 18.84 -7.83
CA GLU A 74 -20.37 18.95 -6.62
C GLU A 74 -21.16 18.78 -5.31
N ALA A 75 -22.47 19.09 -5.30
CA ALA A 75 -23.30 18.86 -4.12
C ALA A 75 -23.57 17.37 -3.91
N LEU A 76 -23.83 16.62 -4.99
CA LEU A 76 -23.96 15.17 -4.99
C LEU A 76 -22.63 14.52 -4.55
N PHE A 77 -21.52 14.95 -5.17
CA PHE A 77 -20.19 14.40 -4.86
C PHE A 77 -19.84 14.63 -3.37
N LYS A 78 -20.11 15.80 -2.83
CA LYS A 78 -19.87 16.11 -1.42
C LYS A 78 -20.69 15.19 -0.51
N ARG A 79 -22.01 15.07 -0.75
CA ARG A 79 -22.89 14.18 0.06
C ARG A 79 -22.43 12.72 -0.01
N ALA A 80 -22.08 12.23 -1.21
CA ALA A 80 -21.57 10.87 -1.41
C ALA A 80 -20.27 10.65 -0.61
N THR A 81 -19.33 11.59 -0.70
CA THR A 81 -18.05 11.51 0.01
C THR A 81 -18.23 11.51 1.53
N GLU A 82 -19.07 12.40 2.05
CA GLU A 82 -19.36 12.48 3.49
C GLU A 82 -19.99 11.19 4.01
N TYR A 83 -20.95 10.63 3.26
CA TYR A 83 -21.57 9.35 3.62
C TYR A 83 -20.58 8.19 3.57
N PHE A 84 -19.81 8.07 2.48
CA PHE A 84 -18.78 7.04 2.34
C PHE A 84 -17.78 7.07 3.51
N LEU A 85 -17.23 8.23 3.82
CA LEU A 85 -16.26 8.37 4.91
C LEU A 85 -16.88 8.05 6.28
N GLY A 86 -18.13 8.46 6.50
CA GLY A 86 -18.86 8.14 7.72
C GLY A 86 -19.11 6.65 7.89
N TYR A 87 -19.58 5.99 6.83
CA TYR A 87 -19.85 4.56 6.81
C TYR A 87 -18.55 3.74 6.95
N TYR A 88 -17.55 4.05 6.12
CA TYR A 88 -16.26 3.37 6.15
C TYR A 88 -15.57 3.48 7.51
N ARG A 89 -15.67 4.62 8.19
CA ARG A 89 -15.09 4.79 9.52
C ARG A 89 -15.63 3.76 10.53
N LEU A 90 -16.90 3.37 10.42
CA LEU A 90 -17.54 2.42 11.32
C LEU A 90 -17.29 0.95 10.90
N HIS A 91 -17.14 0.70 9.60
CA HIS A 91 -17.13 -0.63 9.00
C HIS A 91 -15.77 -1.06 8.41
N LYS A 92 -14.71 -0.27 8.61
CA LYS A 92 -13.37 -0.51 8.03
C LYS A 92 -12.63 -1.75 8.54
N LEU A 93 -13.19 -2.45 9.50
CA LEU A 93 -12.62 -3.64 10.16
C LEU A 93 -13.62 -4.81 10.24
N ASP A 94 -14.74 -4.74 9.52
CA ASP A 94 -15.73 -5.81 9.53
C ASP A 94 -15.18 -7.07 8.82
N HIS A 95 -14.41 -6.87 7.73
CA HIS A 95 -13.83 -7.94 6.90
C HIS A 95 -12.35 -7.70 6.57
N THR A 96 -11.80 -6.54 6.90
CA THR A 96 -10.39 -6.22 6.61
C THR A 96 -9.47 -7.14 7.42
N THR A 97 -8.55 -7.81 6.71
CA THR A 97 -7.60 -8.76 7.29
C THR A 97 -6.17 -8.50 6.81
N VAL A 98 -5.20 -9.01 7.56
CA VAL A 98 -3.79 -9.04 7.13
C VAL A 98 -3.62 -10.14 6.07
N TYR A 99 -2.88 -9.87 4.99
CA TYR A 99 -2.55 -10.94 4.03
C TYR A 99 -1.80 -12.08 4.71
N SER A 100 -2.16 -13.32 4.35
CA SER A 100 -1.58 -14.53 4.95
C SER A 100 -0.05 -14.54 4.86
N GLY A 101 0.62 -14.68 5.98
CA GLY A 101 2.08 -14.68 6.09
C GLY A 101 2.72 -13.29 6.21
N MET A 102 1.94 -12.18 6.13
CA MET A 102 2.50 -10.83 6.21
C MET A 102 2.98 -10.49 7.62
N ALA A 103 2.23 -10.85 8.66
CA ALA A 103 2.63 -10.55 10.05
C ALA A 103 3.94 -11.26 10.41
N GLU A 104 4.09 -12.53 10.03
CA GLU A 104 5.31 -13.31 10.23
C GLU A 104 6.48 -12.74 9.42
N THR A 105 6.20 -12.26 8.21
CA THR A 105 7.20 -11.62 7.37
C THR A 105 7.70 -10.31 7.98
N LEU A 106 6.81 -9.43 8.44
CA LEU A 106 7.19 -8.19 9.13
C LEU A 106 7.99 -8.47 10.40
N ALA A 107 7.57 -9.45 11.21
CA ALA A 107 8.30 -9.87 12.39
C ALA A 107 9.73 -10.36 12.06
N SER A 108 9.88 -11.14 11.00
CA SER A 108 11.18 -11.60 10.50
C SER A 108 12.06 -10.44 10.01
N LEU A 109 11.50 -9.47 9.29
CA LEU A 109 12.22 -8.30 8.77
C LEU A 109 12.62 -7.29 9.86
N ALA A 110 11.89 -7.27 10.99
CA ALA A 110 12.22 -6.45 12.15
C ALA A 110 13.43 -6.96 12.94
N VAL A 111 13.80 -8.24 12.76
CA VAL A 111 15.01 -8.81 13.40
C VAL A 111 16.23 -8.41 12.58
N PRO A 112 17.29 -7.87 13.21
CA PRO A 112 18.54 -7.58 12.52
C PRO A 112 19.11 -8.84 11.85
N SER A 113 19.51 -8.73 10.59
CA SER A 113 20.15 -9.81 9.84
C SER A 113 21.46 -9.29 9.26
N ASN A 114 22.56 -10.06 9.39
CA ASN A 114 23.90 -9.67 8.94
C ASN A 114 24.36 -8.28 9.47
N GLY A 115 23.96 -7.93 10.71
CA GLY A 115 24.30 -6.63 11.31
C GLY A 115 23.48 -5.44 10.77
N VAL A 116 22.52 -5.68 9.88
CA VAL A 116 21.64 -4.66 9.32
C VAL A 116 20.26 -4.76 9.96
N GLN A 117 19.85 -3.69 10.65
CA GLN A 117 18.47 -3.50 11.08
C GLN A 117 17.72 -2.74 9.99
N ARG A 118 16.63 -3.33 9.51
CA ARG A 118 15.76 -2.66 8.53
C ARG A 118 14.69 -1.86 9.24
N LEU A 119 14.52 -0.61 8.79
CA LEU A 119 13.40 0.23 9.19
C LEU A 119 12.22 -0.04 8.26
N MET A 120 11.00 0.06 8.80
CA MET A 120 9.78 -0.11 8.02
C MET A 120 8.88 1.11 8.20
N ALA A 121 8.28 1.58 7.11
CA ALA A 121 7.34 2.69 7.09
C ALA A 121 6.14 2.38 6.20
N VAL A 122 5.02 3.07 6.43
CA VAL A 122 3.83 3.00 5.57
C VAL A 122 3.62 4.33 4.87
N LEU A 123 3.39 4.28 3.55
CA LEU A 123 3.01 5.41 2.72
C LEU A 123 1.82 5.03 1.83
N SER A 124 0.62 5.51 2.18
CA SER A 124 -0.61 5.16 1.48
C SER A 124 -1.40 6.40 1.03
N ASN A 125 -2.20 6.25 -0.03
CA ASN A 125 -3.18 7.26 -0.45
C ASN A 125 -4.47 7.25 0.40
N LYS A 126 -4.65 6.24 1.25
CA LYS A 126 -5.68 6.20 2.28
C LYS A 126 -5.40 7.27 3.35
N PRO A 127 -6.42 7.98 3.90
CA PRO A 127 -6.20 8.95 4.98
C PRO A 127 -5.46 8.36 6.19
N VAL A 128 -4.61 9.15 6.85
CA VAL A 128 -3.68 8.67 7.89
C VAL A 128 -4.39 8.08 9.11
N ASN A 129 -5.49 8.69 9.57
CA ASN A 129 -6.18 8.22 10.77
C ASN A 129 -6.77 6.80 10.59
N PRO A 130 -7.60 6.51 9.56
CA PRO A 130 -8.05 5.14 9.33
C PRO A 130 -6.89 4.17 9.05
N SER A 131 -5.79 4.60 8.43
CA SER A 131 -4.62 3.74 8.22
C SER A 131 -3.99 3.32 9.55
N ARG A 132 -3.79 4.25 10.46
CA ARG A 132 -3.27 3.97 11.81
C ARG A 132 -4.21 3.08 12.63
N ASP A 133 -5.50 3.41 12.63
CA ASP A 133 -6.51 2.62 13.35
C ASP A 133 -6.50 1.15 12.91
N ILE A 134 -6.49 0.91 11.57
CA ILE A 134 -6.47 -0.45 11.00
C ILE A 134 -5.18 -1.17 11.39
N LEU A 135 -4.03 -0.54 11.19
CA LEU A 135 -2.74 -1.16 11.51
C LEU A 135 -2.63 -1.53 12.99
N HIS A 136 -3.10 -0.66 13.90
CA HIS A 136 -3.10 -0.96 15.34
C HIS A 136 -4.10 -2.07 15.69
N ALA A 137 -5.32 -2.02 15.14
CA ALA A 137 -6.32 -3.06 15.40
C ALA A 137 -5.89 -4.45 14.92
N LEU A 138 -5.11 -4.51 13.82
CA LEU A 138 -4.55 -5.74 13.27
C LEU A 138 -3.19 -6.13 13.87
N GLY A 139 -2.69 -5.41 14.88
CA GLY A 139 -1.43 -5.72 15.57
C GLY A 139 -0.16 -5.44 14.74
N LEU A 140 -0.26 -4.61 13.69
CA LEU A 140 0.88 -4.29 12.82
C LEU A 140 1.52 -2.93 13.12
N GLY A 141 0.88 -2.08 13.92
CA GLY A 141 1.30 -0.69 14.12
C GLY A 141 2.75 -0.53 14.60
N ASP A 142 3.18 -1.39 15.51
CA ASP A 142 4.49 -1.32 16.17
C ASP A 142 5.68 -1.68 15.25
N PHE A 143 5.43 -2.28 14.09
CA PHE A 143 6.49 -2.55 13.12
C PHE A 143 6.98 -1.29 12.40
N PHE A 144 6.18 -0.21 12.36
CA PHE A 144 6.44 0.92 11.49
C PHE A 144 6.94 2.15 12.27
N VAL A 145 8.13 2.63 11.90
CA VAL A 145 8.69 3.87 12.47
C VAL A 145 7.94 5.12 11.97
N ARG A 146 7.26 5.03 10.83
CA ARG A 146 6.40 6.09 10.27
C ARG A 146 5.17 5.49 9.59
N ILE A 147 4.02 6.16 9.76
CA ILE A 147 2.78 5.83 9.05
C ILE A 147 2.23 7.14 8.50
N TYR A 148 2.28 7.27 7.16
CA TYR A 148 1.77 8.41 6.41
C TYR A 148 0.61 7.99 5.51
N GLY A 149 -0.41 8.84 5.45
CA GLY A 149 -1.59 8.65 4.62
C GLY A 149 -1.77 9.79 3.63
N GLY A 150 -2.75 9.68 2.74
CA GLY A 150 -2.99 10.60 1.64
C GLY A 150 -3.34 12.04 2.01
N ASN A 151 -3.49 12.34 3.30
CA ASN A 151 -3.67 13.69 3.83
C ASN A 151 -2.52 14.13 4.75
N SER A 152 -1.40 13.41 4.75
CA SER A 152 -0.21 13.77 5.52
C SER A 152 0.62 14.85 4.85
N PHE A 153 0.48 15.00 3.52
CA PHE A 153 1.23 15.94 2.70
C PHE A 153 0.28 16.72 1.77
N THR A 154 0.81 17.72 1.09
CA THR A 154 0.07 18.51 0.08
C THR A 154 -0.22 17.72 -1.19
N THR A 155 0.60 16.71 -1.47
CA THR A 155 0.48 15.81 -2.61
C THR A 155 0.32 14.37 -2.14
N LYS A 156 -0.04 13.47 -3.05
CA LYS A 156 -0.22 12.04 -2.82
C LYS A 156 0.65 11.24 -3.78
N LYS A 157 0.82 9.93 -3.53
CA LYS A 157 1.39 9.02 -4.51
C LYS A 157 0.66 9.19 -5.86
N PRO A 158 1.37 9.26 -7.01
CA PRO A 158 2.79 8.95 -7.22
C PRO A 158 3.76 10.12 -7.04
N ASP A 159 3.37 11.26 -6.45
CA ASP A 159 4.29 12.33 -6.10
C ASP A 159 5.30 11.82 -5.06
N PRO A 160 6.61 12.11 -5.21
CA PRO A 160 7.65 11.54 -4.36
C PRO A 160 7.73 12.17 -2.96
N LEU A 161 7.02 13.26 -2.66
CA LEU A 161 7.17 14.04 -1.43
C LEU A 161 7.09 13.17 -0.17
N GLY A 162 6.11 12.26 -0.09
CA GLY A 162 5.97 11.37 1.06
C GLY A 162 7.16 10.42 1.24
N ALA A 163 7.63 9.81 0.15
CA ALA A 163 8.79 8.92 0.17
C ALA A 163 10.08 9.68 0.52
N LEU A 164 10.31 10.85 -0.07
CA LEU A 164 11.46 11.72 0.24
C LEU A 164 11.46 12.18 1.70
N THR A 165 10.28 12.47 2.27
CA THR A 165 10.16 12.82 3.70
C THR A 165 10.57 11.65 4.59
N ILE A 166 10.13 10.42 4.26
CA ILE A 166 10.52 9.22 5.01
C ILE A 166 12.03 9.00 4.94
N LEU A 167 12.65 9.16 3.76
CA LEU A 167 14.11 9.08 3.60
C LEU A 167 14.83 10.11 4.48
N GLN A 168 14.38 11.37 4.46
CA GLN A 168 14.96 12.42 5.28
C GLN A 168 14.87 12.14 6.77
N GLU A 169 13.72 11.66 7.26
CA GLU A 169 13.49 11.38 8.68
C GLU A 169 14.21 10.12 9.19
N THR A 170 14.44 9.16 8.31
CA THR A 170 15.14 7.92 8.65
C THR A 170 16.66 8.01 8.43
N GLY A 171 17.12 9.01 7.67
CA GLY A 171 18.53 9.16 7.30
C GLY A 171 19.04 8.08 6.34
N VAL A 172 18.13 7.35 5.67
CA VAL A 172 18.46 6.27 4.73
C VAL A 172 18.56 6.86 3.32
N ALA A 173 19.58 6.44 2.55
CA ALA A 173 19.73 6.87 1.16
C ALA A 173 18.67 6.22 0.26
N ALA A 174 18.30 6.89 -0.83
CA ALA A 174 17.24 6.41 -1.72
C ALA A 174 17.56 5.03 -2.34
N ASP A 175 18.84 4.77 -2.69
CA ASP A 175 19.30 3.51 -3.24
C ASP A 175 19.45 2.39 -2.19
N GLU A 176 19.20 2.68 -0.91
CA GLU A 176 19.10 1.74 0.20
C GLU A 176 17.63 1.54 0.67
N ALA A 177 16.66 2.06 -0.08
CA ALA A 177 15.25 1.97 0.23
C ALA A 177 14.45 1.24 -0.86
N LEU A 178 13.42 0.50 -0.45
CA LEU A 178 12.53 -0.27 -1.32
C LEU A 178 11.08 0.15 -1.09
N MET A 179 10.40 0.63 -2.15
CA MET A 179 8.96 0.83 -2.16
C MET A 179 8.26 -0.48 -2.53
N ILE A 180 7.29 -0.91 -1.72
CA ILE A 180 6.52 -2.16 -1.88
C ILE A 180 5.05 -1.79 -2.03
N GLY A 181 4.43 -2.23 -3.12
CA GLY A 181 3.03 -1.95 -3.41
C GLY A 181 2.43 -2.89 -4.45
N ASP A 182 1.14 -2.79 -4.71
CA ASP A 182 0.40 -3.65 -5.63
C ASP A 182 0.01 -2.96 -6.94
N SER A 183 0.39 -1.68 -7.11
CA SER A 183 -0.08 -0.86 -8.22
C SER A 183 1.03 -0.04 -8.90
N ALA A 184 0.75 0.41 -10.13
CA ALA A 184 1.62 1.35 -10.85
C ALA A 184 1.91 2.63 -10.05
N VAL A 185 0.95 3.09 -9.22
CA VAL A 185 1.11 4.28 -8.37
C VAL A 185 2.27 4.11 -7.39
N ASP A 186 2.43 2.92 -6.82
CA ASP A 186 3.52 2.61 -5.89
C ASP A 186 4.87 2.57 -6.59
N ILE A 187 4.90 1.91 -7.74
CA ILE A 187 6.13 1.78 -8.54
C ILE A 187 6.60 3.15 -9.03
N LEU A 188 5.68 3.99 -9.52
CA LEU A 188 5.99 5.37 -9.90
C LEU A 188 6.46 6.20 -8.71
N THR A 189 5.85 6.04 -7.52
CA THR A 189 6.29 6.72 -6.29
C THR A 189 7.74 6.38 -5.96
N GLY A 190 8.07 5.09 -5.95
CA GLY A 190 9.43 4.63 -5.71
C GLY A 190 10.42 5.19 -6.71
N ARG A 191 10.12 5.09 -8.01
CA ARG A 191 10.96 5.62 -9.09
C ARG A 191 11.16 7.13 -9.00
N ASN A 192 10.08 7.88 -8.78
CA ASN A 192 10.13 9.34 -8.68
C ASN A 192 10.97 9.81 -7.49
N ALA A 193 11.07 9.00 -6.43
CA ALA A 193 11.90 9.27 -5.25
C ALA A 193 13.30 8.62 -5.32
N GLY A 194 13.61 7.86 -6.38
CA GLY A 194 14.90 7.18 -6.56
C GLY A 194 15.06 5.89 -5.74
N LEU A 195 13.95 5.31 -5.21
CA LEU A 195 13.93 4.05 -4.50
C LEU A 195 13.92 2.87 -5.49
N TRP A 196 14.37 1.72 -5.00
CA TRP A 196 14.03 0.43 -5.60
C TRP A 196 12.53 0.15 -5.44
N THR A 197 11.98 -0.71 -6.32
CA THR A 197 10.56 -1.01 -6.35
C THR A 197 10.30 -2.51 -6.35
N CYS A 198 9.39 -2.94 -5.49
CA CYS A 198 8.89 -4.31 -5.42
C CYS A 198 7.36 -4.29 -5.58
N ALA A 199 6.87 -5.01 -6.58
CA ALA A 199 5.43 -5.16 -6.73
C ALA A 199 4.96 -6.50 -6.18
N VAL A 200 3.74 -6.51 -5.63
CA VAL A 200 3.03 -7.71 -5.22
C VAL A 200 1.89 -8.01 -6.18
N THR A 201 1.68 -9.28 -6.55
CA THR A 201 0.65 -9.67 -7.53
C THR A 201 -0.67 -10.10 -6.90
N TYR A 202 -0.71 -10.26 -5.58
CA TYR A 202 -1.89 -10.68 -4.83
C TYR A 202 -2.84 -9.53 -4.45
N GLY A 203 -2.46 -8.29 -4.78
CA GLY A 203 -3.21 -7.08 -4.43
C GLY A 203 -4.42 -6.78 -5.32
N PHE A 204 -4.82 -5.51 -5.38
CA PHE A 204 -6.04 -5.06 -6.06
C PHE A 204 -5.82 -4.72 -7.53
N ALA A 205 -4.62 -4.21 -7.88
CA ALA A 205 -4.36 -3.65 -9.19
C ALA A 205 -3.12 -4.22 -9.92
N PRO A 206 -2.88 -5.55 -9.92
CA PRO A 206 -1.71 -6.14 -10.55
C PRO A 206 -1.65 -5.91 -12.07
N HIS A 207 -2.80 -5.69 -12.73
CA HIS A 207 -2.87 -5.36 -14.15
C HIS A 207 -2.17 -4.04 -14.50
N SER A 208 -2.13 -3.09 -13.57
CA SER A 208 -1.46 -1.79 -13.77
C SER A 208 0.06 -1.89 -13.84
N LEU A 209 0.64 -3.02 -13.40
CA LEU A 209 2.08 -3.26 -13.39
C LEU A 209 2.66 -3.59 -14.78
N GLU A 210 1.81 -3.94 -15.75
CA GLU A 210 2.26 -4.23 -17.12
C GLU A 210 2.84 -2.98 -17.79
N GLU A 211 2.24 -1.81 -17.54
CA GLU A 211 2.71 -0.53 -18.09
C GLU A 211 3.89 0.04 -17.30
N VAL A 212 4.00 -0.30 -16.01
CA VAL A 212 5.02 0.24 -15.11
C VAL A 212 5.68 -0.93 -14.35
N PRO A 213 6.56 -1.73 -15.02
CA PRO A 213 7.12 -2.92 -14.40
C PRO A 213 8.06 -2.57 -13.23
N PRO A 214 7.98 -3.27 -12.07
CA PRO A 214 8.85 -3.02 -10.91
C PRO A 214 10.30 -3.50 -11.15
N ASP A 215 11.19 -3.29 -10.18
CA ASP A 215 12.52 -3.93 -10.19
C ASP A 215 12.44 -5.39 -9.74
N VAL A 216 11.55 -5.67 -8.77
CA VAL A 216 11.29 -7.02 -8.24
C VAL A 216 9.78 -7.28 -8.21
N LEU A 217 9.37 -8.50 -8.52
CA LEU A 217 7.98 -8.96 -8.44
C LEU A 217 7.88 -10.18 -7.53
N ILE A 218 6.90 -10.18 -6.62
CA ILE A 218 6.61 -11.27 -5.70
C ILE A 218 5.12 -11.66 -5.75
N GLU A 219 4.82 -12.93 -5.46
CA GLU A 219 3.47 -13.50 -5.53
C GLU A 219 2.87 -13.76 -4.13
N SER A 220 3.66 -13.59 -3.08
CA SER A 220 3.20 -13.77 -1.70
C SER A 220 4.02 -12.95 -0.70
N PRO A 221 3.45 -12.61 0.48
CA PRO A 221 4.20 -11.94 1.54
C PRO A 221 5.44 -12.73 2.01
N ARG A 222 5.38 -14.07 1.98
CA ARG A 222 6.51 -14.93 2.41
C ARG A 222 7.74 -14.73 1.52
N GLU A 223 7.53 -14.51 0.22
CA GLU A 223 8.61 -14.26 -0.73
C GLU A 223 9.35 -12.96 -0.41
N LEU A 224 8.68 -11.94 0.18
CA LEU A 224 9.37 -10.76 0.67
C LEU A 224 10.38 -11.12 1.77
N GLY A 225 9.99 -11.99 2.73
CA GLY A 225 10.90 -12.48 3.77
C GLY A 225 12.06 -13.29 3.19
N GLU A 226 11.80 -14.10 2.16
CA GLU A 226 12.81 -14.90 1.45
C GLU A 226 13.79 -14.03 0.67
N LEU A 227 13.33 -12.93 0.07
CA LEU A 227 14.17 -11.97 -0.65
C LEU A 227 15.35 -11.47 0.20
N PHE A 228 15.14 -11.31 1.51
CA PHE A 228 16.16 -10.83 2.44
C PHE A 228 16.90 -11.93 3.19
N ARG A 229 16.45 -13.20 3.10
CA ARG A 229 17.11 -14.37 3.69
C ARG A 229 18.04 -15.11 2.73
N ALA A 230 17.77 -15.06 1.43
CA ALA A 230 18.49 -15.85 0.41
C ALA A 230 19.99 -15.59 0.29
N SER A 231 20.51 -14.68 1.08
CA SER A 231 21.90 -14.28 1.07
C SER A 231 22.78 -14.92 2.15
N GLU A 232 22.24 -15.74 3.04
CA GLU A 232 23.05 -16.45 4.05
C GLU A 232 23.79 -17.68 3.47
N THR A 233 23.41 -18.11 2.25
CA THR A 233 23.90 -19.40 1.68
C THR A 233 25.07 -19.28 0.70
N SER A 234 25.58 -18.06 0.40
CA SER A 234 26.66 -17.87 -0.59
C SER A 234 28.05 -17.56 0.01
N ALA A 235 28.22 -17.71 1.32
CA ALA A 235 29.51 -17.42 1.99
C ALA A 235 30.40 -18.64 2.25
N ASP A 236 29.99 -19.85 1.83
CA ASP A 236 30.80 -21.06 1.95
C ASP A 236 30.98 -21.76 0.58
N ILE A 237 31.88 -21.25 -0.27
CA ILE A 237 32.69 -22.03 -1.21
C ILE A 237 34.03 -21.32 -1.44
#